data_fcc876279b5b9a1a13b877c061c71034
#
_entry.id   fcc876279b5b9a1a13b877c061c71034
#
_cell.length_a   1.000
_cell.length_b   1.000
_cell.length_c   1.000
_cell.angle_alpha   90.00
_cell.angle_beta   90.00
_cell.angle_gamma   90.00
#
_symmetry.space_group_name_H-M   'P 1'
#
loop_
_entity.id
_entity.type
_entity.pdbx_description
1 polymer ?
#
loop_
_entity_poly.entity_id
_entity_poly.type
_entity_poly.pdbx_seq_one_letter_code
_entity_poly.pdbx_strand_id
1 'polypeptide(L)'
;MFTLLFSCTDGRTIDGPGNLVPKTVDQDSSLPSLFANGAMLHSEAFGPENGTLVIAIHGGPGGDYRYLLNGKDLAAEGFRVVFYDQRGSGLSQRFPKKSYTNLGAGAIDVMYDELHAVIAHYRKNPGQKVVLFGHSWGAILASGYAGKYPNDIQGLVLCEPGGLKWNDIEDYVKKSRSFKLWSEILNDSAYMDQFISGKEDQHEILDYKMSMLASKNDITGEGDFDSSASWRSGAVIMDALFDIGDQYTIDFSKGLQNYNGPSLFFYSERNKAYPDSWAQKITSSYHNPSVVKVSGVGHDGIVTNSGAWNNQTKPKITAFINSL
;
A
#
# COMPACT_ATOMS: atom_id res chain seq x y z
N MET A 1 -52.21 4.17 16.09
CA MET A 1 -51.37 5.14 15.35
C MET A 1 -50.11 4.36 14.96
N PHE A 2 -50.10 3.77 13.76
CA PHE A 2 -48.96 3.03 13.24
C PHE A 2 -48.02 4.01 12.52
N THR A 3 -46.85 4.22 13.10
CA THR A 3 -45.81 5.03 12.47
C THR A 3 -45.11 4.13 11.42
N LEU A 4 -45.40 4.36 10.14
CA LEU A 4 -44.65 3.79 9.05
C LEU A 4 -43.26 4.42 9.07
N LEU A 5 -42.27 3.62 9.48
CA LEU A 5 -40.86 3.92 9.24
C LEU A 5 -40.59 3.75 7.73
N PHE A 6 -40.52 4.85 7.01
CA PHE A 6 -39.95 4.87 5.67
C PHE A 6 -38.46 4.60 5.85
N SER A 7 -38.04 3.37 5.65
CA SER A 7 -36.67 3.05 5.33
C SER A 7 -36.39 3.71 3.98
N CYS A 8 -35.54 4.72 3.96
CA CYS A 8 -34.92 5.18 2.73
C CYS A 8 -34.03 4.03 2.23
N THR A 9 -34.60 3.12 1.46
CA THR A 9 -33.81 2.20 0.67
C THR A 9 -33.22 3.02 -0.46
N ASP A 10 -31.93 3.24 -0.38
CA ASP A 10 -31.09 3.98 -1.32
C ASP A 10 -31.02 3.29 -2.72
N GLY A 11 -31.98 2.43 -3.03
CA GLY A 11 -32.07 1.66 -4.26
C GLY A 11 -30.89 0.70 -4.47
N ARG A 12 -29.98 0.62 -3.51
CA ARG A 12 -28.80 -0.25 -3.57
C ARG A 12 -29.22 -1.66 -3.20
N THR A 13 -29.08 -2.58 -4.13
CA THR A 13 -29.25 -4.02 -3.89
C THR A 13 -27.88 -4.67 -3.81
N ILE A 14 -27.75 -5.68 -2.96
CA ILE A 14 -26.51 -6.48 -2.84
C ILE A 14 -26.10 -7.10 -4.18
N ASP A 15 -27.06 -7.32 -5.08
CA ASP A 15 -26.85 -7.95 -6.37
C ASP A 15 -26.64 -6.96 -7.52
N GLY A 16 -26.64 -5.64 -7.24
CA GLY A 16 -26.46 -4.61 -8.27
C GLY A 16 -24.99 -4.21 -8.41
N PRO A 17 -24.34 -4.42 -9.58
CA PRO A 17 -22.96 -4.00 -9.80
C PRO A 17 -22.76 -2.50 -9.50
N GLY A 18 -21.67 -2.15 -8.78
CA GLY A 18 -21.31 -0.78 -8.44
C GLY A 18 -22.12 -0.15 -7.30
N ASN A 19 -22.90 -0.94 -6.56
CA ASN A 19 -23.74 -0.45 -5.46
C ASN A 19 -23.18 -0.71 -4.06
N LEU A 20 -22.31 -1.70 -3.89
CA LEU A 20 -21.73 -2.08 -2.59
C LEU A 20 -20.47 -1.30 -2.26
N VAL A 21 -19.66 -1.01 -3.27
CA VAL A 21 -18.38 -0.30 -3.16
C VAL A 21 -18.28 0.75 -4.27
N PRO A 22 -17.41 1.78 -4.12
CA PRO A 22 -17.16 2.74 -5.18
C PRO A 22 -16.77 2.08 -6.51
N LYS A 23 -17.17 2.68 -7.62
CA LYS A 23 -16.77 2.25 -8.97
C LYS A 23 -15.27 2.40 -9.17
N THR A 24 -14.71 1.55 -10.03
CA THR A 24 -13.34 1.65 -10.50
C THR A 24 -13.23 2.56 -11.71
N VAL A 25 -12.01 2.99 -12.04
CA VAL A 25 -11.74 3.93 -13.16
C VAL A 25 -12.18 3.41 -14.53
N ASP A 26 -12.26 2.10 -14.71
CA ASP A 26 -12.80 1.47 -15.93
C ASP A 26 -14.34 1.41 -15.94
N GLN A 27 -14.98 1.62 -14.80
CA GLN A 27 -16.43 1.71 -14.63
C GLN A 27 -16.94 3.15 -14.56
N ASP A 28 -16.08 4.11 -14.23
CA ASP A 28 -16.41 5.53 -14.11
C ASP A 28 -15.27 6.40 -14.67
N SER A 29 -15.43 6.85 -15.90
CA SER A 29 -14.45 7.68 -16.61
C SER A 29 -14.29 9.10 -16.06
N SER A 30 -15.10 9.52 -15.08
CA SER A 30 -14.93 10.81 -14.39
C SER A 30 -13.84 10.78 -13.32
N LEU A 31 -13.42 9.58 -12.91
CA LEU A 31 -12.33 9.41 -11.94
C LEU A 31 -10.97 9.70 -12.60
N PRO A 32 -10.06 10.38 -11.89
CA PRO A 32 -8.71 10.62 -12.38
C PRO A 32 -7.98 9.31 -12.58
N SER A 33 -7.41 9.11 -13.77
CA SER A 33 -6.79 7.83 -14.12
C SER A 33 -5.66 7.96 -15.12
N LEU A 34 -4.81 6.95 -15.16
CA LEU A 34 -3.82 6.76 -16.20
C LEU A 34 -3.85 5.30 -16.70
N PHE A 35 -3.47 5.09 -17.94
CA PHE A 35 -3.23 3.74 -18.45
C PHE A 35 -1.73 3.43 -18.37
N ALA A 36 -1.38 2.42 -17.59
CA ALA A 36 0.00 2.01 -17.36
C ALA A 36 0.12 0.49 -17.33
N ASN A 37 1.08 -0.06 -18.03
CA ASN A 37 1.39 -1.49 -18.05
C ASN A 37 0.15 -2.40 -18.21
N GLY A 38 -0.74 -2.05 -19.15
CA GLY A 38 -1.95 -2.83 -19.46
C GLY A 38 -3.08 -2.72 -18.44
N ALA A 39 -3.05 -1.75 -17.52
CA ALA A 39 -4.09 -1.49 -16.52
C ALA A 39 -4.53 -0.04 -16.52
N MET A 40 -5.82 0.20 -16.29
CA MET A 40 -6.36 1.50 -15.93
C MET A 40 -6.15 1.70 -14.43
N LEU A 41 -5.31 2.66 -14.04
CA LEU A 41 -4.98 2.95 -12.65
C LEU A 41 -5.64 4.25 -12.21
N HIS A 42 -6.25 4.25 -11.04
CA HIS A 42 -6.66 5.47 -10.35
C HIS A 42 -5.42 6.20 -9.86
N SER A 43 -5.25 7.45 -10.24
CA SER A 43 -4.05 8.22 -9.89
C SER A 43 -4.30 9.72 -9.91
N GLU A 44 -3.70 10.41 -8.95
CA GLU A 44 -3.72 11.86 -8.83
C GLU A 44 -2.31 12.40 -8.58
N ALA A 45 -2.07 13.64 -9.03
CA ALA A 45 -0.78 14.28 -8.85
C ALA A 45 -0.93 15.73 -8.42
N PHE A 46 -0.16 16.14 -7.42
CA PHE A 46 -0.22 17.45 -6.78
C PHE A 46 1.14 18.13 -6.81
N GLY A 47 1.15 19.47 -6.76
CA GLY A 47 2.37 20.28 -6.75
C GLY A 47 2.96 20.54 -8.14
N PRO A 48 4.08 21.30 -8.21
CA PRO A 48 4.68 21.75 -9.46
C PRO A 48 5.20 20.57 -10.29
N GLU A 49 4.91 20.56 -11.58
CA GLU A 49 5.26 19.45 -12.48
C GLU A 49 6.76 19.16 -12.55
N ASN A 50 7.60 20.19 -12.39
CA ASN A 50 9.06 20.08 -12.45
C ASN A 50 9.73 19.88 -11.08
N GLY A 51 8.95 19.82 -9.98
CA GLY A 51 9.46 19.48 -8.66
C GLY A 51 10.02 18.07 -8.60
N THR A 52 10.83 17.74 -7.58
CA THR A 52 11.22 16.35 -7.33
C THR A 52 9.97 15.46 -7.29
N LEU A 53 9.96 14.41 -8.10
CA LEU A 53 8.82 13.50 -8.23
C LEU A 53 8.81 12.53 -7.04
N VAL A 54 7.75 12.58 -6.24
CA VAL A 54 7.52 11.68 -5.10
C VAL A 54 6.36 10.77 -5.46
N ILE A 55 6.63 9.47 -5.61
CA ILE A 55 5.59 8.47 -5.86
C ILE A 55 5.19 7.82 -4.53
N ALA A 56 3.97 8.07 -4.08
CA ALA A 56 3.39 7.48 -2.89
C ALA A 56 2.79 6.10 -3.21
N ILE A 57 3.29 5.07 -2.54
CA ILE A 57 2.95 3.66 -2.78
C ILE A 57 2.26 3.11 -1.53
N HIS A 58 0.99 2.77 -1.69
CA HIS A 58 0.15 2.31 -0.57
C HIS A 58 0.46 0.87 -0.12
N GLY A 59 0.04 0.58 1.11
CA GLY A 59 0.14 -0.72 1.74
C GLY A 59 -0.93 -1.73 1.31
N GLY A 60 -1.00 -2.81 2.02
CA GLY A 60 -1.87 -3.95 1.79
C GLY A 60 -1.05 -5.25 1.80
N PRO A 61 -0.85 -5.96 0.65
CA PRO A 61 -1.32 -5.65 -0.71
C PRO A 61 -2.83 -5.49 -0.79
N GLY A 62 -3.32 -4.81 -1.83
CA GLY A 62 -4.77 -4.65 -2.05
C GLY A 62 -5.42 -3.48 -1.27
N GLY A 63 -4.65 -2.60 -0.61
CA GLY A 63 -5.16 -1.35 -0.05
C GLY A 63 -5.48 -0.30 -1.13
N ASP A 64 -5.59 0.96 -0.71
CA ASP A 64 -5.66 2.12 -1.59
C ASP A 64 -4.85 3.28 -1.00
N TYR A 65 -4.61 4.35 -1.79
CA TYR A 65 -3.78 5.45 -1.32
C TYR A 65 -4.49 6.47 -0.42
N ARG A 66 -5.78 6.35 -0.17
CA ARG A 66 -6.56 7.35 0.57
C ARG A 66 -5.94 7.71 1.93
N TYR A 67 -5.45 6.73 2.65
CA TYR A 67 -4.84 6.96 3.96
C TYR A 67 -3.46 7.65 3.90
N LEU A 68 -2.82 7.67 2.71
CA LEU A 68 -1.55 8.37 2.49
C LEU A 68 -1.72 9.85 2.13
N LEU A 69 -2.96 10.36 2.04
CA LEU A 69 -3.25 11.71 1.53
C LEU A 69 -2.65 12.84 2.38
N ASN A 70 -2.22 12.61 3.63
CA ASN A 70 -1.38 13.57 4.34
C ASN A 70 -0.09 13.89 3.55
N GLY A 71 0.42 12.94 2.76
CA GLY A 71 1.54 13.14 1.84
C GLY A 71 1.33 14.25 0.81
N LYS A 72 0.08 14.66 0.54
CA LYS A 72 -0.23 15.80 -0.33
C LYS A 72 0.40 17.10 0.16
N ASP A 73 0.63 17.25 1.46
CA ASP A 73 1.27 18.41 2.05
C ASP A 73 2.70 18.64 1.51
N LEU A 74 3.38 17.58 1.04
CA LEU A 74 4.68 17.69 0.41
C LEU A 74 4.65 18.52 -0.90
N ALA A 75 3.46 18.64 -1.53
CA ALA A 75 3.30 19.50 -2.70
C ALA A 75 3.49 20.98 -2.38
N ALA A 76 3.15 21.42 -1.17
CA ALA A 76 3.40 22.79 -0.69
C ALA A 76 4.89 23.05 -0.43
N GLU A 77 5.69 22.01 -0.25
CA GLU A 77 7.16 22.09 -0.13
C GLU A 77 7.88 22.14 -1.49
N GLY A 78 7.12 22.18 -2.59
CA GLY A 78 7.66 22.29 -3.95
C GLY A 78 7.90 20.95 -4.66
N PHE A 79 7.44 19.84 -4.10
CA PHE A 79 7.58 18.52 -4.72
C PHE A 79 6.36 18.18 -5.60
N ARG A 80 6.57 17.38 -6.63
CA ARG A 80 5.49 16.75 -7.41
C ARG A 80 5.11 15.44 -6.76
N VAL A 81 3.98 15.38 -6.05
CA VAL A 81 3.53 14.21 -5.32
C VAL A 81 2.47 13.47 -6.14
N VAL A 82 2.72 12.21 -6.40
CA VAL A 82 1.83 11.31 -7.15
C VAL A 82 1.33 10.21 -6.23
N PHE A 83 0.03 10.03 -6.21
CA PHE A 83 -0.65 8.89 -5.61
C PHE A 83 -1.23 8.01 -6.71
N TYR A 84 -1.17 6.71 -6.54
CA TYR A 84 -1.87 5.78 -7.42
C TYR A 84 -2.31 4.54 -6.64
N ASP A 85 -3.43 4.00 -7.03
CA ASP A 85 -3.87 2.68 -6.59
C ASP A 85 -3.23 1.64 -7.51
N GLN A 86 -2.53 0.66 -6.91
CA GLN A 86 -1.92 -0.44 -7.65
C GLN A 86 -3.02 -1.25 -8.36
N ARG A 87 -2.68 -1.95 -9.45
CA ARG A 87 -3.64 -2.80 -10.17
C ARG A 87 -4.42 -3.71 -9.24
N GLY A 88 -5.69 -3.88 -9.47
CA GLY A 88 -6.55 -4.75 -8.67
C GLY A 88 -6.93 -4.19 -7.31
N SER A 89 -6.43 -3.02 -6.92
CA SER A 89 -6.69 -2.38 -5.61
C SER A 89 -7.31 -0.99 -5.76
N GLY A 90 -7.79 -0.45 -4.65
CA GLY A 90 -8.39 0.87 -4.60
C GLY A 90 -9.49 1.07 -5.65
N LEU A 91 -9.42 2.17 -6.37
CA LEU A 91 -10.31 2.45 -7.50
C LEU A 91 -9.70 2.06 -8.86
N SER A 92 -8.54 1.39 -8.89
CA SER A 92 -7.93 0.85 -10.11
C SER A 92 -8.71 -0.34 -10.65
N GLN A 93 -8.52 -0.61 -11.95
CA GLN A 93 -9.14 -1.73 -12.67
C GLN A 93 -8.91 -3.07 -11.99
N ARG A 94 -9.93 -3.90 -11.96
CA ARG A 94 -9.91 -5.27 -11.41
C ARG A 94 -9.52 -6.29 -12.47
N PHE A 95 -8.83 -7.33 -12.03
CA PHE A 95 -8.41 -8.45 -12.87
C PHE A 95 -8.73 -9.78 -12.18
N PRO A 96 -9.07 -10.83 -12.92
CA PRO A 96 -9.28 -12.17 -12.36
C PRO A 96 -8.03 -12.67 -11.63
N LYS A 97 -8.20 -13.46 -10.56
CA LYS A 97 -7.08 -14.04 -9.78
C LYS A 97 -6.04 -14.74 -10.68
N LYS A 98 -6.50 -15.45 -11.71
CA LYS A 98 -5.65 -16.14 -12.68
C LYS A 98 -4.72 -15.24 -13.47
N SER A 99 -5.05 -13.96 -13.63
CA SER A 99 -4.16 -12.97 -14.27
C SER A 99 -2.87 -12.75 -13.49
N TYR A 100 -2.87 -13.05 -12.21
CA TYR A 100 -1.72 -12.98 -11.33
C TYR A 100 -1.07 -14.36 -11.12
N THR A 101 -1.85 -15.35 -10.70
CA THR A 101 -1.33 -16.67 -10.32
C THR A 101 -0.73 -17.44 -11.49
N ASN A 102 -1.21 -17.25 -12.72
CA ASN A 102 -0.62 -17.85 -13.92
C ASN A 102 0.79 -17.32 -14.23
N LEU A 103 1.15 -16.16 -13.70
CA LEU A 103 2.49 -15.57 -13.87
C LEU A 103 3.50 -16.11 -12.83
N GLY A 104 3.01 -16.80 -11.79
CA GLY A 104 3.84 -17.24 -10.68
C GLY A 104 4.62 -16.06 -10.07
N ALA A 105 5.90 -16.26 -9.77
CA ALA A 105 6.78 -15.21 -9.26
C ALA A 105 6.85 -13.97 -10.17
N GLY A 106 6.62 -14.10 -11.47
CA GLY A 106 6.59 -13.00 -12.45
C GLY A 106 5.47 -11.98 -12.19
N ALA A 107 4.46 -12.29 -11.37
CA ALA A 107 3.45 -11.32 -10.96
C ALA A 107 4.06 -10.12 -10.21
N ILE A 108 5.13 -10.34 -9.47
CA ILE A 108 5.87 -9.27 -8.79
C ILE A 108 6.58 -8.37 -9.79
N ASP A 109 7.13 -8.94 -10.87
CA ASP A 109 7.73 -8.15 -11.96
C ASP A 109 6.69 -7.24 -12.63
N VAL A 110 5.46 -7.71 -12.79
CA VAL A 110 4.36 -6.88 -13.32
C VAL A 110 4.08 -5.68 -12.41
N MET A 111 4.17 -5.83 -11.09
CA MET A 111 4.01 -4.71 -10.13
C MET A 111 5.16 -3.70 -10.24
N TYR A 112 6.39 -4.17 -10.42
CA TYR A 112 7.54 -3.28 -10.67
C TYR A 112 7.42 -2.54 -11.99
N ASP A 113 7.03 -3.23 -13.05
CA ASP A 113 6.88 -2.64 -14.39
C ASP A 113 5.73 -1.63 -14.44
N GLU A 114 4.67 -1.85 -13.64
CA GLU A 114 3.59 -0.88 -13.42
C GLU A 114 4.11 0.38 -12.73
N LEU A 115 4.85 0.23 -11.63
CA LEU A 115 5.47 1.37 -10.92
C LEU A 115 6.43 2.13 -11.85
N HIS A 116 7.21 1.41 -12.67
CA HIS A 116 8.07 2.02 -13.69
C HIS A 116 7.27 2.85 -14.71
N ALA A 117 6.15 2.31 -15.18
CA ALA A 117 5.26 3.02 -16.11
C ALA A 117 4.59 4.25 -15.46
N VAL A 118 4.22 4.18 -14.18
CA VAL A 118 3.73 5.33 -13.40
C VAL A 118 4.80 6.41 -13.30
N ILE A 119 6.04 6.05 -12.94
CA ILE A 119 7.17 6.98 -12.90
C ILE A 119 7.37 7.64 -14.27
N ALA A 120 7.43 6.83 -15.34
CA ALA A 120 7.63 7.32 -16.71
C ALA A 120 6.53 8.29 -17.15
N HIS A 121 5.27 8.04 -16.78
CA HIS A 121 4.14 8.92 -17.09
C HIS A 121 4.27 10.30 -16.46
N TYR A 122 4.67 10.37 -15.19
CA TYR A 122 4.72 11.63 -14.43
C TYR A 122 6.06 12.35 -14.52
N ARG A 123 7.14 11.67 -14.91
CA ARG A 123 8.48 12.24 -15.06
C ARG A 123 8.51 13.14 -16.30
N LYS A 124 8.80 14.42 -16.11
CA LYS A 124 8.78 15.44 -17.19
C LYS A 124 10.06 15.47 -18.01
N ASN A 125 11.18 15.13 -17.40
CA ASN A 125 12.48 15.10 -18.09
C ASN A 125 13.44 14.12 -17.41
N PRO A 126 14.48 13.63 -18.10
CA PRO A 126 15.41 12.64 -17.55
C PRO A 126 16.19 13.11 -16.30
N GLY A 127 16.36 14.43 -16.13
CA GLY A 127 17.07 15.02 -14.98
C GLY A 127 16.19 15.20 -13.75
N GLN A 128 14.87 14.98 -13.84
CA GLN A 128 13.96 15.10 -12.71
C GLN A 128 14.23 13.98 -11.70
N LYS A 129 14.55 14.37 -10.46
CA LYS A 129 14.76 13.42 -9.36
C LYS A 129 13.47 12.68 -9.04
N VAL A 130 13.57 11.39 -8.72
CA VAL A 130 12.47 10.52 -8.32
C VAL A 130 12.73 9.95 -6.95
N VAL A 131 11.76 10.04 -6.06
CA VAL A 131 11.76 9.46 -4.72
C VAL A 131 10.55 8.54 -4.59
N LEU A 132 10.76 7.32 -4.13
CA LEU A 132 9.66 6.43 -3.77
C LEU A 132 9.33 6.61 -2.29
N PHE A 133 8.06 6.87 -2.00
CA PHE A 133 7.52 6.96 -0.64
C PHE A 133 6.55 5.80 -0.43
N GLY A 134 7.02 4.73 0.18
CA GLY A 134 6.24 3.52 0.44
C GLY A 134 5.87 3.35 1.90
N HIS A 135 4.65 2.88 2.16
CA HIS A 135 4.21 2.46 3.48
C HIS A 135 3.84 0.98 3.47
N SER A 136 4.25 0.21 4.49
CA SER A 136 3.90 -1.20 4.64
C SER A 136 4.29 -2.02 3.39
N TRP A 137 3.34 -2.70 2.75
CA TRP A 137 3.54 -3.36 1.45
C TRP A 137 4.14 -2.42 0.39
N GLY A 138 3.72 -1.16 0.34
CA GLY A 138 4.28 -0.17 -0.58
C GLY A 138 5.76 0.09 -0.34
N ALA A 139 6.24 -0.01 0.91
CA ALA A 139 7.67 0.08 1.22
C ALA A 139 8.44 -1.19 0.80
N ILE A 140 7.80 -2.36 0.86
CA ILE A 140 8.35 -3.62 0.34
C ILE A 140 8.51 -3.52 -1.19
N LEU A 141 7.45 -3.08 -1.87
CA LEU A 141 7.44 -2.90 -3.32
C LEU A 141 8.49 -1.88 -3.78
N ALA A 142 8.61 -0.73 -3.09
CA ALA A 142 9.62 0.27 -3.37
C ALA A 142 11.06 -0.29 -3.23
N SER A 143 11.28 -1.14 -2.23
CA SER A 143 12.59 -1.79 -2.00
C SER A 143 12.95 -2.76 -3.13
N GLY A 144 12.02 -3.61 -3.52
CA GLY A 144 12.22 -4.53 -4.64
C GLY A 144 12.41 -3.79 -5.98
N TYR A 145 11.65 -2.70 -6.19
CA TYR A 145 11.86 -1.84 -7.35
C TYR A 145 13.27 -1.25 -7.40
N ALA A 146 13.78 -0.73 -6.27
CA ALA A 146 15.14 -0.21 -6.18
C ALA A 146 16.19 -1.29 -6.48
N GLY A 147 15.94 -2.53 -6.10
CA GLY A 147 16.80 -3.66 -6.45
C GLY A 147 16.80 -4.00 -7.95
N LYS A 148 15.63 -3.88 -8.61
CA LYS A 148 15.47 -4.14 -10.05
C LYS A 148 15.95 -2.97 -10.92
N TYR A 149 15.71 -1.73 -10.47
CA TYR A 149 16.02 -0.49 -11.20
C TYR A 149 16.87 0.47 -10.35
N PRO A 150 18.11 0.10 -9.96
CA PRO A 150 18.87 0.83 -8.93
C PRO A 150 19.29 2.24 -9.33
N ASN A 151 19.29 2.58 -10.62
CA ASN A 151 19.66 3.89 -11.14
C ASN A 151 18.48 4.80 -11.51
N ASP A 152 17.25 4.32 -11.37
CA ASP A 152 16.06 5.04 -11.84
C ASP A 152 15.53 6.03 -10.80
N ILE A 153 15.89 5.84 -9.55
CA ILE A 153 15.42 6.65 -8.41
C ILE A 153 16.59 7.21 -7.61
N GLN A 154 16.37 8.37 -6.98
CA GLN A 154 17.39 9.08 -6.21
C GLN A 154 17.23 8.95 -4.70
N GLY A 155 16.09 8.46 -4.22
CA GLY A 155 15.85 8.26 -2.79
C GLY A 155 14.70 7.31 -2.49
N LEU A 156 14.79 6.66 -1.32
CA LEU A 156 13.73 5.83 -0.75
C LEU A 156 13.27 6.43 0.57
N VAL A 157 11.96 6.61 0.73
CA VAL A 157 11.29 6.88 2.01
C VAL A 157 10.44 5.66 2.32
N LEU A 158 10.76 4.94 3.38
CA LEU A 158 10.21 3.64 3.70
C LEU A 158 9.58 3.67 5.10
N CYS A 159 8.28 3.44 5.18
CA CYS A 159 7.55 3.40 6.43
C CYS A 159 7.14 1.95 6.73
N GLU A 160 7.79 1.34 7.71
CA GLU A 160 7.51 0.00 8.23
C GLU A 160 7.24 -1.09 7.17
N PRO A 161 8.15 -1.40 6.25
CA PRO A 161 8.01 -2.64 5.47
C PRO A 161 7.98 -3.85 6.40
N GLY A 162 6.99 -4.71 6.28
CA GLY A 162 6.82 -5.87 7.17
C GLY A 162 7.99 -6.86 7.13
N GLY A 163 8.70 -6.89 6.00
CA GLY A 163 9.87 -7.72 5.75
C GLY A 163 10.36 -7.47 4.32
N LEU A 164 11.50 -8.05 3.93
CA LEU A 164 11.98 -8.04 2.55
C LEU A 164 12.02 -9.44 1.94
N LYS A 165 12.02 -10.48 2.77
CA LYS A 165 11.86 -11.87 2.34
C LYS A 165 10.48 -12.35 2.74
N TRP A 166 9.87 -13.21 1.94
CA TRP A 166 8.49 -13.64 2.17
C TRP A 166 8.27 -14.22 3.57
N ASN A 167 9.16 -15.06 4.05
CA ASN A 167 9.07 -15.63 5.41
C ASN A 167 9.07 -14.55 6.50
N ASP A 168 9.81 -13.44 6.30
CA ASP A 168 9.80 -12.32 7.26
C ASP A 168 8.48 -11.54 7.19
N ILE A 169 7.92 -11.40 5.98
CA ILE A 169 6.61 -10.77 5.77
C ILE A 169 5.52 -11.58 6.46
N GLU A 170 5.52 -12.90 6.28
CA GLU A 170 4.59 -13.80 6.96
C GLU A 170 4.74 -13.73 8.49
N ASP A 171 5.97 -13.75 9.00
CA ASP A 171 6.27 -13.62 10.43
C ASP A 171 5.74 -12.30 11.00
N TYR A 172 5.93 -11.19 10.29
CA TYR A 172 5.37 -9.90 10.67
C TYR A 172 3.84 -9.92 10.66
N VAL A 173 3.23 -10.41 9.59
CA VAL A 173 1.77 -10.53 9.48
C VAL A 173 1.20 -11.40 10.60
N LYS A 174 1.82 -12.52 10.91
CA LYS A 174 1.43 -13.39 12.04
C LYS A 174 1.54 -12.66 13.38
N LYS A 175 2.61 -11.91 13.63
CA LYS A 175 2.82 -11.16 14.88
C LYS A 175 1.92 -9.93 14.99
N SER A 176 1.56 -9.29 13.89
CA SER A 176 0.71 -8.08 13.87
C SER A 176 -0.76 -8.38 14.14
N ARG A 177 -1.16 -9.65 14.14
CA ARG A 177 -2.53 -10.08 14.39
C ARG A 177 -2.66 -10.56 15.85
N SER A 178 -3.74 -10.18 16.56
CA SER A 178 -3.91 -10.54 17.96
C SER A 178 -4.21 -12.03 18.14
N PHE A 179 -3.75 -12.62 19.26
CA PHE A 179 -3.94 -14.04 19.60
C PHE A 179 -5.41 -14.51 19.63
N LYS A 180 -6.35 -13.62 19.91
CA LYS A 180 -7.79 -13.92 19.83
C LYS A 180 -8.25 -14.18 18.38
N LEU A 181 -7.54 -13.61 17.45
CA LEU A 181 -7.79 -13.80 16.02
C LEU A 181 -7.17 -15.10 15.47
N TRP A 182 -6.23 -15.76 16.17
CA TRP A 182 -5.59 -16.96 15.62
C TRP A 182 -6.51 -18.15 15.42
N SER A 183 -7.48 -18.38 16.30
CA SER A 183 -8.52 -19.38 16.06
C SER A 183 -9.53 -18.92 15.00
N GLU A 184 -9.74 -17.60 14.93
CA GLU A 184 -10.58 -16.97 13.92
C GLU A 184 -9.85 -16.88 12.59
N ILE A 185 -8.53 -16.68 12.54
CA ILE A 185 -7.72 -16.57 11.31
C ILE A 185 -7.36 -17.92 10.69
N LEU A 186 -7.14 -18.97 11.43
CA LEU A 186 -7.13 -20.31 10.84
C LEU A 186 -8.52 -20.66 10.29
N ASN A 187 -9.57 -20.21 10.96
CA ASN A 187 -10.91 -20.17 10.42
C ASN A 187 -11.04 -19.10 9.31
N ASP A 188 -10.39 -17.93 9.39
CA ASP A 188 -10.50 -16.85 8.41
C ASP A 188 -9.65 -17.10 7.17
N SER A 189 -8.50 -17.75 7.25
CA SER A 189 -7.75 -18.20 6.07
C SER A 189 -8.54 -19.33 5.35
N ALA A 190 -9.07 -20.31 6.06
CA ALA A 190 -9.98 -21.28 5.50
C ALA A 190 -11.34 -20.63 5.10
N TYR A 191 -11.76 -19.60 5.79
CA TYR A 191 -12.96 -18.83 5.53
C TYR A 191 -12.76 -17.84 4.38
N MET A 192 -11.61 -17.17 4.29
CA MET A 192 -11.22 -16.35 3.14
C MET A 192 -11.07 -17.20 1.89
N ASP A 193 -10.44 -18.35 1.99
CA ASP A 193 -10.37 -19.32 0.91
C ASP A 193 -11.77 -19.77 0.48
N GLN A 194 -12.68 -20.06 1.42
CA GLN A 194 -14.10 -20.35 1.13
C GLN A 194 -14.87 -19.14 0.61
N PHE A 195 -14.51 -17.92 1.01
CA PHE A 195 -15.13 -16.68 0.53
C PHE A 195 -14.76 -16.39 -0.92
N ILE A 196 -13.53 -16.70 -1.31
CA ILE A 196 -12.95 -16.32 -2.60
C ILE A 196 -13.09 -17.48 -3.59
N SER A 197 -12.92 -18.73 -3.15
CA SER A 197 -12.99 -19.92 -4.00
C SER A 197 -14.29 -20.00 -4.80
N GLY A 198 -14.14 -20.04 -6.12
CA GLY A 198 -15.27 -20.10 -7.06
C GLY A 198 -16.01 -18.78 -7.26
N LYS A 199 -15.50 -17.67 -6.69
CA LYS A 199 -16.11 -16.33 -6.79
C LYS A 199 -15.10 -15.25 -7.16
N GLU A 200 -13.95 -15.64 -7.68
CA GLU A 200 -12.80 -14.78 -7.94
C GLU A 200 -13.11 -13.62 -8.91
N ASP A 201 -14.19 -13.74 -9.68
CA ASP A 201 -14.67 -12.69 -10.58
C ASP A 201 -15.71 -11.75 -9.92
N GLN A 202 -16.15 -12.04 -8.68
CA GLN A 202 -17.11 -11.22 -7.96
C GLN A 202 -16.43 -10.13 -7.12
N HIS A 203 -15.55 -9.36 -7.74
CA HIS A 203 -14.71 -8.35 -7.09
C HIS A 203 -15.49 -7.40 -6.17
N GLU A 204 -16.65 -6.91 -6.61
CA GLU A 204 -17.44 -5.97 -5.82
C GLU A 204 -17.89 -6.56 -4.47
N ILE A 205 -18.38 -7.80 -4.50
CA ILE A 205 -18.84 -8.49 -3.29
C ILE A 205 -17.66 -8.80 -2.38
N LEU A 206 -16.55 -9.26 -2.94
CA LEU A 206 -15.34 -9.61 -2.19
C LEU A 206 -14.70 -8.38 -1.55
N ASP A 207 -14.58 -7.28 -2.31
CA ASP A 207 -14.04 -6.02 -1.83
C ASP A 207 -14.91 -5.43 -0.70
N TYR A 208 -16.25 -5.51 -0.83
CA TYR A 208 -17.19 -5.11 0.23
C TYR A 208 -16.99 -5.94 1.50
N LYS A 209 -16.92 -7.27 1.37
CA LYS A 209 -16.69 -8.15 2.52
C LYS A 209 -15.35 -7.86 3.19
N MET A 210 -14.30 -7.60 2.41
CA MET A 210 -12.99 -7.22 2.93
C MET A 210 -13.06 -5.94 3.75
N SER A 211 -13.81 -4.93 3.30
CA SER A 211 -13.96 -3.67 4.03
C SER A 211 -14.67 -3.84 5.38
N MET A 212 -15.51 -4.88 5.51
CA MET A 212 -16.21 -5.20 6.77
C MET A 212 -15.32 -5.94 7.78
N LEU A 213 -14.21 -6.51 7.35
CA LEU A 213 -13.23 -7.19 8.23
C LEU A 213 -12.20 -6.22 8.84
N ALA A 214 -12.17 -4.96 8.41
CA ALA A 214 -11.29 -3.95 8.97
C ALA A 214 -11.61 -3.74 10.45
N SER A 215 -10.71 -4.14 11.34
CA SER A 215 -10.86 -4.03 12.79
C SER A 215 -9.71 -3.23 13.41
N LYS A 216 -9.99 -2.59 14.55
CA LYS A 216 -8.96 -1.95 15.39
C LYS A 216 -7.92 -3.00 15.80
N ASN A 217 -6.65 -2.65 15.73
CA ASN A 217 -5.55 -3.55 16.07
C ASN A 217 -4.61 -2.94 17.10
N ASP A 218 -4.70 -3.43 18.35
CA ASP A 218 -3.84 -2.98 19.46
C ASP A 218 -2.38 -3.43 19.34
N ILE A 219 -2.09 -4.44 18.51
CA ILE A 219 -0.71 -4.95 18.35
C ILE A 219 0.08 -4.03 17.43
N THR A 220 -0.51 -3.60 16.31
CA THR A 220 0.12 -2.62 15.42
C THR A 220 0.12 -1.22 16.01
N GLY A 221 -0.51 -1.04 17.17
CA GLY A 221 -0.46 0.19 17.97
C GLY A 221 -1.46 1.25 17.56
N GLU A 222 -2.46 0.89 16.74
CA GLU A 222 -3.52 1.80 16.32
C GLU A 222 -4.49 2.10 17.47
N GLY A 223 -4.72 1.12 18.37
CA GLY A 223 -5.48 1.31 19.61
C GLY A 223 -6.88 1.88 19.36
N ASP A 224 -7.18 2.99 20.03
CA ASP A 224 -8.47 3.69 19.91
C ASP A 224 -8.59 4.59 18.68
N PHE A 225 -7.56 4.67 17.84
CA PHE A 225 -7.64 5.42 16.61
C PHE A 225 -8.61 4.75 15.64
N ASP A 226 -9.31 5.57 14.85
CA ASP A 226 -10.17 5.09 13.79
C ASP A 226 -9.32 4.31 12.77
N SER A 227 -9.96 3.31 12.14
CA SER A 227 -9.33 2.61 11.02
C SER A 227 -8.91 3.61 9.95
N SER A 228 -7.78 3.34 9.29
CA SER A 228 -7.29 4.18 8.20
C SER A 228 -8.35 4.36 7.12
N ALA A 229 -8.49 5.59 6.61
CA ALA A 229 -9.45 5.88 5.56
C ALA A 229 -9.15 5.07 4.30
N SER A 230 -10.16 4.43 3.74
CA SER A 230 -10.07 3.64 2.51
C SER A 230 -11.28 3.91 1.62
N TRP A 231 -11.11 3.86 0.31
CA TRP A 231 -12.22 3.86 -0.65
C TRP A 231 -12.72 2.46 -0.91
N ARG A 232 -11.80 1.54 -1.22
CA ARG A 232 -12.14 0.18 -1.64
C ARG A 232 -10.92 -0.73 -1.55
N SER A 233 -11.03 -1.85 -0.87
CA SER A 233 -9.99 -2.88 -0.84
C SER A 233 -10.02 -3.75 -2.09
N GLY A 234 -8.86 -4.29 -2.48
CA GLY A 234 -8.74 -5.29 -3.55
C GLY A 234 -8.55 -6.69 -2.97
N ALA A 235 -9.64 -7.38 -2.66
CA ALA A 235 -9.59 -8.69 -2.04
C ALA A 235 -8.86 -9.75 -2.90
N VAL A 236 -9.15 -9.77 -4.19
CA VAL A 236 -8.60 -10.77 -5.12
C VAL A 236 -7.10 -10.61 -5.34
N ILE A 237 -6.61 -9.39 -5.49
CA ILE A 237 -5.16 -9.15 -5.63
C ILE A 237 -4.41 -9.46 -4.34
N MET A 238 -4.99 -9.14 -3.18
CA MET A 238 -4.40 -9.49 -1.88
C MET A 238 -4.19 -10.99 -1.79
N ASP A 239 -5.25 -11.76 -2.00
CA ASP A 239 -5.25 -13.21 -1.95
C ASP A 239 -4.25 -13.81 -2.97
N ALA A 240 -4.28 -13.34 -4.22
CA ALA A 240 -3.36 -13.80 -5.26
C ALA A 240 -1.88 -13.56 -4.91
N LEU A 241 -1.54 -12.41 -4.33
CA LEU A 241 -0.15 -12.09 -3.96
C LEU A 241 0.32 -12.90 -2.75
N PHE A 242 -0.57 -13.22 -1.80
CA PHE A 242 -0.23 -14.13 -0.71
C PHE A 242 0.01 -15.55 -1.23
N ASP A 243 -0.85 -16.11 -2.08
CA ASP A 243 -0.62 -17.42 -2.72
C ASP A 243 0.72 -17.47 -3.46
N ILE A 244 1.04 -16.42 -4.23
CA ILE A 244 2.29 -16.33 -4.99
C ILE A 244 3.50 -16.26 -4.05
N GLY A 245 3.41 -15.46 -3.00
CA GLY A 245 4.46 -15.33 -2.00
C GLY A 245 4.76 -16.66 -1.31
N ASP A 246 3.72 -17.35 -0.87
CA ASP A 246 3.81 -18.65 -0.18
C ASP A 246 4.39 -19.72 -1.11
N GLN A 247 3.94 -19.76 -2.37
CA GLN A 247 4.39 -20.76 -3.32
C GLN A 247 5.83 -20.53 -3.80
N TYR A 248 6.25 -19.27 -4.01
CA TYR A 248 7.52 -18.95 -4.66
C TYR A 248 8.56 -18.32 -3.72
N THR A 249 8.25 -18.13 -2.46
CA THR A 249 9.17 -17.59 -1.43
C THR A 249 9.90 -16.32 -1.94
N ILE A 250 9.13 -15.31 -2.30
CA ILE A 250 9.62 -14.08 -2.94
C ILE A 250 10.64 -13.35 -2.05
N ASP A 251 11.72 -12.85 -2.66
CA ASP A 251 12.77 -12.04 -2.01
C ASP A 251 12.83 -10.65 -2.64
N PHE A 252 12.26 -9.65 -1.97
CA PHE A 252 12.25 -8.24 -2.36
C PHE A 252 13.59 -7.53 -2.06
N SER A 253 14.52 -8.18 -1.34
CA SER A 253 15.87 -7.64 -1.15
C SER A 253 16.82 -7.95 -2.30
N LYS A 254 16.39 -8.79 -3.26
CA LYS A 254 17.21 -9.19 -4.40
C LYS A 254 17.60 -7.98 -5.24
N GLY A 255 18.89 -7.79 -5.41
CA GLY A 255 19.45 -6.66 -6.18
C GLY A 255 19.55 -5.35 -5.39
N LEU A 256 18.98 -5.24 -4.18
CA LEU A 256 19.00 -4.01 -3.38
C LEU A 256 20.43 -3.54 -3.03
N GLN A 257 21.38 -4.46 -2.95
CA GLN A 257 22.80 -4.13 -2.78
C GLN A 257 23.39 -3.28 -3.93
N ASN A 258 22.73 -3.22 -5.08
CA ASN A 258 23.16 -2.39 -6.22
C ASN A 258 22.58 -0.97 -6.14
N TYR A 259 21.61 -0.75 -5.28
CA TYR A 259 21.05 0.59 -5.03
C TYR A 259 21.95 1.35 -4.06
N ASN A 260 22.65 2.36 -4.56
CA ASN A 260 23.58 3.18 -3.78
C ASN A 260 22.95 4.52 -3.30
N GLY A 261 21.71 4.79 -3.64
CA GLY A 261 21.00 5.98 -3.21
C GLY A 261 20.69 5.96 -1.70
N PRO A 262 20.48 7.14 -1.10
CA PRO A 262 20.11 7.22 0.31
C PRO A 262 18.70 6.69 0.56
N SER A 263 18.47 6.22 1.79
CA SER A 263 17.17 5.79 2.27
C SER A 263 16.84 6.41 3.63
N LEU A 264 15.58 6.84 3.79
CA LEU A 264 15.02 7.31 5.04
C LEU A 264 13.97 6.29 5.49
N PHE A 265 14.20 5.70 6.65
CA PHE A 265 13.38 4.62 7.19
C PHE A 265 12.65 5.08 8.44
N PHE A 266 11.32 4.90 8.45
CA PHE A 266 10.47 5.17 9.61
C PHE A 266 9.92 3.88 10.20
N TYR A 267 9.84 3.83 11.54
CA TYR A 267 9.07 2.82 12.25
C TYR A 267 8.41 3.44 13.47
N SER A 268 7.31 2.85 13.92
CA SER A 268 6.48 3.40 14.99
C SER A 268 6.86 2.85 16.36
N GLU A 269 6.63 3.68 17.38
CA GLU A 269 6.92 3.32 18.77
C GLU A 269 5.93 2.29 19.34
N ARG A 270 4.66 2.39 18.94
CA ARG A 270 3.58 1.60 19.53
C ARG A 270 3.34 0.26 18.86
N ASN A 271 3.93 0.00 17.70
CA ASN A 271 3.78 -1.28 17.00
C ASN A 271 4.60 -2.39 17.68
N LYS A 272 3.91 -3.22 18.44
CA LYS A 272 4.53 -4.34 19.20
C LYS A 272 5.06 -5.45 18.29
N ALA A 273 4.51 -5.58 17.08
CA ALA A 273 4.99 -6.53 16.08
C ALA A 273 6.27 -6.05 15.39
N TYR A 274 6.64 -4.77 15.56
CA TYR A 274 7.78 -4.13 14.92
C TYR A 274 8.78 -3.55 15.94
N PRO A 275 9.43 -4.38 16.78
CA PRO A 275 10.41 -3.91 17.76
C PRO A 275 11.66 -3.35 17.07
N ASP A 276 12.50 -2.63 17.84
CA ASP A 276 13.77 -2.04 17.36
C ASP A 276 14.66 -3.08 16.66
N SER A 277 14.70 -4.31 17.16
CA SER A 277 15.46 -5.42 16.54
C SER A 277 14.95 -5.79 15.15
N TRP A 278 13.62 -5.66 14.91
CA TRP A 278 13.04 -5.89 13.60
C TRP A 278 13.39 -4.77 12.63
N ALA A 279 13.29 -3.51 13.07
CA ALA A 279 13.74 -2.36 12.29
C ALA A 279 15.22 -2.49 11.91
N GLN A 280 16.10 -2.87 12.85
CA GLN A 280 17.54 -3.13 12.61
C GLN A 280 17.75 -4.23 11.59
N LYS A 281 17.02 -5.35 11.69
CA LYS A 281 17.11 -6.46 10.73
C LYS A 281 16.81 -6.00 9.31
N ILE A 282 15.74 -5.26 9.12
CA ILE A 282 15.32 -4.80 7.78
C ILE A 282 16.27 -3.73 7.25
N THR A 283 16.62 -2.75 8.08
CA THR A 283 17.48 -1.63 7.68
C THR A 283 18.90 -2.07 7.34
N SER A 284 19.38 -3.21 7.85
CA SER A 284 20.68 -3.79 7.45
C SER A 284 20.79 -4.16 5.97
N SER A 285 19.68 -4.21 5.24
CA SER A 285 19.66 -4.46 3.80
C SER A 285 19.95 -3.23 2.94
N TYR A 286 20.03 -2.03 3.52
CA TYR A 286 20.25 -0.77 2.83
C TYR A 286 21.64 -0.18 3.14
N HIS A 287 22.19 0.58 2.19
CA HIS A 287 23.41 1.32 2.42
C HIS A 287 23.14 2.58 3.28
N ASN A 288 23.68 2.60 4.51
CA ASN A 288 23.61 3.75 5.42
C ASN A 288 22.22 4.41 5.54
N PRO A 289 21.17 3.66 5.92
CA PRO A 289 19.83 4.23 6.05
C PRO A 289 19.77 5.21 7.22
N SER A 290 19.08 6.34 7.01
CA SER A 290 18.65 7.20 8.10
C SER A 290 17.41 6.59 8.76
N VAL A 291 17.47 6.24 10.03
CA VAL A 291 16.40 5.55 10.76
C VAL A 291 15.73 6.49 11.75
N VAL A 292 14.41 6.57 11.72
CA VAL A 292 13.59 7.44 12.57
C VAL A 292 12.50 6.59 13.25
N LYS A 293 12.50 6.60 14.59
CA LYS A 293 11.39 6.06 15.38
C LYS A 293 10.35 7.16 15.59
N VAL A 294 9.11 6.96 15.13
CA VAL A 294 8.02 7.91 15.28
C VAL A 294 7.28 7.64 16.58
N SER A 295 7.32 8.61 17.49
CA SER A 295 6.78 8.45 18.84
C SER A 295 5.26 8.61 18.89
N GLY A 296 4.63 7.87 19.80
CA GLY A 296 3.22 8.01 20.15
C GLY A 296 2.22 7.41 19.15
N VAL A 297 2.69 6.74 18.10
CA VAL A 297 1.83 6.17 17.03
C VAL A 297 2.12 4.71 16.77
N GLY A 298 1.20 4.05 16.09
CA GLY A 298 1.33 2.72 15.54
C GLY A 298 1.68 2.72 14.05
N HIS A 299 1.49 1.58 13.41
CA HIS A 299 1.85 1.31 12.02
C HIS A 299 1.34 2.36 11.03
N ASP A 300 0.01 2.54 10.98
CA ASP A 300 -0.60 3.51 10.08
C ASP A 300 -0.41 4.96 10.57
N GLY A 301 -0.31 5.15 11.88
CA GLY A 301 -0.15 6.45 12.52
C GLY A 301 1.08 7.24 12.07
N ILE A 302 2.12 6.58 11.53
CA ILE A 302 3.28 7.22 10.92
C ILE A 302 2.83 8.20 9.82
N VAL A 303 1.83 7.82 9.05
CA VAL A 303 1.34 8.56 7.86
C VAL A 303 -0.05 9.17 8.05
N THR A 304 -0.88 8.62 8.95
CA THR A 304 -2.28 9.05 9.13
C THR A 304 -2.48 10.00 10.31
N ASN A 305 -1.67 9.89 11.37
CA ASN A 305 -1.81 10.76 12.53
C ASN A 305 -1.27 12.16 12.23
N SER A 306 -2.15 13.15 12.19
CA SER A 306 -1.80 14.53 11.81
C SER A 306 -0.72 15.15 12.69
N GLY A 307 -0.68 14.83 14.00
CA GLY A 307 0.36 15.32 14.92
C GLY A 307 1.73 14.72 14.60
N ALA A 308 1.81 13.41 14.44
CA ALA A 308 3.04 12.72 14.07
C ALA A 308 3.51 13.12 12.66
N TRP A 309 2.57 13.19 11.71
CA TRP A 309 2.87 13.63 10.34
C TRP A 309 3.52 15.03 10.34
N ASN A 310 2.86 16.01 10.94
CA ASN A 310 3.32 17.39 10.90
C ASN A 310 4.60 17.65 11.70
N ASN A 311 4.78 16.96 12.84
CA ASN A 311 5.87 17.26 13.75
C ASN A 311 7.07 16.31 13.64
N GLN A 312 6.88 15.09 13.09
CA GLN A 312 7.94 14.08 13.06
C GLN A 312 8.21 13.57 11.64
N THR A 313 7.18 13.13 10.88
CA THR A 313 7.35 12.44 9.60
C THR A 313 7.63 13.42 8.45
N LYS A 314 6.72 14.36 8.17
CA LYS A 314 6.85 15.32 7.06
C LYS A 314 8.14 16.13 7.11
N PRO A 315 8.57 16.73 8.24
CA PRO A 315 9.80 17.52 8.28
C PRO A 315 11.06 16.71 7.92
N LYS A 316 11.09 15.43 8.31
CA LYS A 316 12.20 14.54 7.98
C LYS A 316 12.20 14.16 6.50
N ILE A 317 11.02 13.89 5.92
CA ILE A 317 10.87 13.61 4.47
C ILE A 317 11.30 14.83 3.67
N THR A 318 10.82 16.03 4.02
CA THR A 318 11.18 17.29 3.34
C THR A 318 12.69 17.54 3.38
N ALA A 319 13.31 17.41 4.56
CA ALA A 319 14.76 17.59 4.71
C ALA A 319 15.54 16.54 3.89
N PHE A 320 15.11 15.28 3.90
CA PHE A 320 15.72 14.20 3.12
C PHE A 320 15.66 14.48 1.62
N ILE A 321 14.49 14.83 1.08
CA ILE A 321 14.34 15.10 -0.35
C ILE A 321 15.18 16.32 -0.78
N ASN A 322 15.24 17.36 0.05
CA ASN A 322 16.05 18.54 -0.23
C ASN A 322 17.57 18.28 -0.17
N SER A 323 18.00 17.18 0.45
CA SER A 323 19.41 16.78 0.52
C SER A 323 19.90 15.95 -0.68
N LEU A 324 18.98 15.46 -1.52
CA LEU A 324 19.28 14.71 -2.73
C LEU A 324 19.85 15.63 -3.82
#